data_317b17c43d922bd4be916c50c3c897dc
#
_entry.id   317b17c43d922bd4be916c50c3c897dc
#
_cell.length_a   1.000
_cell.length_b   1.000
_cell.length_c   1.000
_cell.angle_alpha   90.00
_cell.angle_beta   90.00
_cell.angle_gamma   90.00
#
_symmetry.space_group_name_H-M   'P 1'
#
loop_
_entity.id
_entity.type
_entity.pdbx_description
1 polymer ?
#
loop_
_entity_poly.entity_id
_entity_poly.type
_entity_poly.pdbx_seq_one_letter_code
_entity_poly.pdbx_strand_id
1 'polypeptide(L)'
;MFTPKTISFLSALERNNKREWFHARKNRYEAHVRTPMIAVVERLADDFRSFAPELIASPKQSLFRIYRDTRFSDDKKPLKTHAAAVFRSRHLPKPQGAGLYFEVAGGWVWIGGGMWRPEPPELVCLREHIADTWPEIRDITRTPSFRKRFAELSGDTMTRVPRGYRADHPAAEFLKFRQFYGGAEFPAALAHSRAFYPTLVATFKALMPLVRFLNEPLVERASAGTGRQMREEIPANQLIDVRGRALAFRD
;
A
#
# COMPACT_ATOMS: atom_id res chain seq x y z
N MET A 1 -9.26 -12.39 14.22
CA MET A 1 -7.77 -12.48 14.11
C MET A 1 -7.41 -13.72 13.31
N PHE A 2 -6.28 -13.68 12.61
CA PHE A 2 -5.77 -14.83 11.84
C PHE A 2 -5.43 -16.03 12.75
N THR A 3 -5.44 -17.21 12.16
CA THR A 3 -5.11 -18.48 12.82
C THR A 3 -4.14 -19.29 11.95
N PRO A 4 -3.52 -20.37 12.45
CA PRO A 4 -2.72 -21.26 11.60
C PRO A 4 -3.47 -21.79 10.37
N LYS A 5 -4.81 -21.90 10.45
CA LYS A 5 -5.65 -22.30 9.30
C LYS A 5 -5.64 -21.26 8.18
N THR A 6 -5.46 -19.97 8.49
CA THR A 6 -5.28 -18.90 7.48
C THR A 6 -4.04 -19.17 6.64
N ILE A 7 -2.91 -19.37 7.30
CA ILE A 7 -1.62 -19.63 6.64
C ILE A 7 -1.67 -20.93 5.83
N SER A 8 -2.19 -22.00 6.44
CA SER A 8 -2.35 -23.29 5.75
C SER A 8 -3.23 -23.19 4.51
N PHE A 9 -4.31 -22.39 4.56
CA PHE A 9 -5.18 -22.18 3.39
C PHE A 9 -4.44 -21.43 2.28
N LEU A 10 -3.74 -20.32 2.59
CA LEU A 10 -3.01 -19.52 1.60
C LEU A 10 -1.87 -20.31 0.97
N SER A 11 -1.13 -21.10 1.74
CA SER A 11 -0.10 -22.00 1.22
C SER A 11 -0.68 -23.11 0.32
N ALA A 12 -1.85 -23.64 0.67
CA ALA A 12 -2.53 -24.63 -0.17
C ALA A 12 -3.07 -24.00 -1.47
N LEU A 13 -3.57 -22.77 -1.41
CA LEU A 13 -4.02 -22.00 -2.58
C LEU A 13 -2.88 -21.71 -3.55
N GLU A 14 -1.70 -21.39 -3.04
CA GLU A 14 -0.52 -21.15 -3.86
C GLU A 14 -0.14 -22.38 -4.70
N ARG A 15 -0.17 -23.58 -4.09
CA ARG A 15 0.11 -24.85 -4.77
C ARG A 15 -1.01 -25.32 -5.70
N ASN A 16 -2.24 -24.87 -5.48
CA ASN A 16 -3.45 -25.31 -6.19
C ASN A 16 -4.22 -24.12 -6.77
N ASN A 17 -3.56 -23.22 -7.48
CA ASN A 17 -4.16 -21.98 -7.98
C ASN A 17 -5.07 -22.24 -9.20
N LYS A 18 -6.22 -22.88 -8.96
CA LYS A 18 -7.26 -23.21 -9.94
C LYS A 18 -8.63 -22.78 -9.40
N ARG A 19 -9.52 -22.34 -10.30
CA ARG A 19 -10.88 -21.90 -9.92
C ARG A 19 -11.69 -23.01 -9.25
N GLU A 20 -11.65 -24.21 -9.80
CA GLU A 20 -12.38 -25.37 -9.30
C GLU A 20 -11.94 -25.76 -7.89
N TRP A 21 -10.61 -25.75 -7.64
CA TRP A 21 -10.05 -26.01 -6.31
C TRP A 21 -10.54 -24.99 -5.29
N PHE A 22 -10.55 -23.71 -5.68
CA PHE A 22 -11.01 -22.62 -4.83
C PHE A 22 -12.51 -22.69 -4.56
N HIS A 23 -13.33 -22.93 -5.59
CA HIS A 23 -14.78 -23.03 -5.45
C HIS A 23 -15.18 -24.16 -4.49
N ALA A 24 -14.55 -25.32 -4.57
CA ALA A 24 -14.78 -26.42 -3.64
C ALA A 24 -14.40 -26.11 -2.19
N ARG A 25 -13.62 -25.03 -1.96
CA ARG A 25 -13.11 -24.61 -0.63
C ARG A 25 -13.48 -23.18 -0.24
N LYS A 26 -14.43 -22.60 -0.94
CA LYS A 26 -14.84 -21.19 -0.73
C LYS A 26 -15.26 -20.92 0.72
N ASN A 27 -15.99 -21.82 1.35
CA ASN A 27 -16.39 -21.68 2.76
C ASN A 27 -15.17 -21.62 3.70
N ARG A 28 -14.11 -22.36 3.42
CA ARG A 28 -12.85 -22.30 4.19
C ARG A 28 -12.12 -20.98 3.98
N TYR A 29 -12.13 -20.45 2.75
CA TYR A 29 -11.62 -19.11 2.45
C TYR A 29 -12.37 -18.04 3.24
N GLU A 30 -13.71 -18.04 3.19
CA GLU A 30 -14.53 -17.08 3.92
C GLU A 30 -14.25 -17.14 5.42
N ALA A 31 -14.25 -18.35 6.01
CA ALA A 31 -14.06 -18.53 7.46
C ALA A 31 -12.63 -18.21 7.94
N HIS A 32 -11.60 -18.57 7.19
CA HIS A 32 -10.22 -18.54 7.68
C HIS A 32 -9.37 -17.41 7.08
N VAL A 33 -9.82 -16.78 6.01
CA VAL A 33 -9.07 -15.68 5.36
C VAL A 33 -9.89 -14.40 5.36
N ARG A 34 -11.07 -14.40 4.72
CA ARG A 34 -11.84 -13.17 4.50
C ARG A 34 -12.42 -12.60 5.79
N THR A 35 -13.06 -13.40 6.60
CA THR A 35 -13.62 -12.95 7.90
C THR A 35 -12.54 -12.40 8.84
N PRO A 36 -11.38 -13.05 9.03
CA PRO A 36 -10.27 -12.45 9.79
C PRO A 36 -9.76 -11.13 9.21
N MET A 37 -9.66 -11.00 7.87
CA MET A 37 -9.27 -9.74 7.21
C MET A 37 -10.27 -8.62 7.51
N ILE A 38 -11.58 -8.91 7.42
CA ILE A 38 -12.64 -7.96 7.77
C ILE A 38 -12.46 -7.47 9.21
N ALA A 39 -12.30 -8.39 10.16
CA ALA A 39 -12.15 -8.04 11.57
C ALA A 39 -10.90 -7.17 11.85
N VAL A 40 -9.80 -7.40 11.12
CA VAL A 40 -8.61 -6.53 11.21
C VAL A 40 -8.89 -5.14 10.68
N VAL A 41 -9.54 -5.02 9.53
CA VAL A 41 -9.88 -3.72 8.91
C VAL A 41 -10.86 -2.93 9.78
N GLU A 42 -11.88 -3.58 10.34
CA GLU A 42 -12.85 -2.94 11.25
C GLU A 42 -12.17 -2.40 12.52
N ARG A 43 -11.29 -3.19 13.12
CA ARG A 43 -10.51 -2.74 14.27
C ARG A 43 -9.58 -1.57 13.91
N LEU A 44 -8.94 -1.60 12.74
CA LEU A 44 -8.13 -0.47 12.25
C LEU A 44 -8.99 0.78 11.99
N ALA A 45 -10.25 0.63 11.60
CA ALA A 45 -11.15 1.78 11.42
C ALA A 45 -11.36 2.55 12.74
N ASP A 46 -11.44 1.84 13.86
CA ASP A 46 -11.51 2.47 15.18
C ASP A 46 -10.21 3.17 15.56
N ASP A 47 -9.08 2.48 15.41
CA ASP A 47 -7.77 3.04 15.75
C ASP A 47 -7.38 4.23 14.86
N PHE A 48 -7.76 4.21 13.57
CA PHE A 48 -7.48 5.31 12.63
C PHE A 48 -8.11 6.62 13.03
N ARG A 49 -9.22 6.62 13.77
CA ARG A 49 -9.81 7.85 14.32
C ARG A 49 -8.82 8.64 15.15
N SER A 50 -7.86 7.96 15.79
CA SER A 50 -6.86 8.59 16.66
C SER A 50 -5.57 9.02 15.96
N PHE A 51 -5.11 8.29 14.91
CA PHE A 51 -3.80 8.58 14.33
C PHE A 51 -3.77 8.75 12.81
N ALA A 52 -4.83 8.35 12.09
CA ALA A 52 -4.93 8.41 10.63
C ALA A 52 -6.37 8.72 10.16
N PRO A 53 -7.06 9.75 10.71
CA PRO A 53 -8.47 10.02 10.40
C PRO A 53 -8.70 10.38 8.93
N GLU A 54 -7.65 10.79 8.22
CA GLU A 54 -7.64 11.09 6.79
C GLU A 54 -7.66 9.85 5.89
N LEU A 55 -7.41 8.66 6.43
CA LEU A 55 -7.43 7.41 5.66
C LEU A 55 -8.78 6.68 5.79
N ILE A 56 -9.13 5.95 4.74
CA ILE A 56 -10.34 5.12 4.71
C ILE A 56 -10.00 3.71 5.17
N ALA A 57 -10.58 3.27 6.28
CA ALA A 57 -10.56 1.89 6.72
C ALA A 57 -11.98 1.32 6.68
N SER A 58 -12.29 0.57 5.64
CA SER A 58 -13.59 -0.06 5.43
C SER A 58 -13.42 -1.38 4.69
N PRO A 59 -14.02 -2.50 5.13
CA PRO A 59 -13.88 -3.77 4.43
C PRO A 59 -14.22 -3.69 2.95
N LYS A 60 -15.26 -2.91 2.59
CA LYS A 60 -15.70 -2.72 1.20
C LYS A 60 -14.66 -1.98 0.33
N GLN A 61 -13.94 -1.01 0.91
CA GLN A 61 -13.03 -0.14 0.15
C GLN A 61 -11.56 -0.54 0.29
N SER A 62 -11.21 -1.21 1.39
CA SER A 62 -9.82 -1.51 1.72
C SER A 62 -9.37 -2.91 1.31
N LEU A 63 -10.29 -3.91 1.32
CA LEU A 63 -9.91 -5.28 1.00
C LEU A 63 -9.81 -5.52 -0.50
N PHE A 64 -8.74 -6.17 -0.90
CA PHE A 64 -8.61 -6.66 -2.27
C PHE A 64 -9.41 -7.95 -2.48
N ARG A 65 -10.04 -8.06 -3.66
CA ARG A 65 -10.65 -9.32 -4.11
C ARG A 65 -9.58 -10.39 -4.31
N ILE A 66 -9.95 -11.65 -4.07
CA ILE A 66 -9.06 -12.80 -4.26
C ILE A 66 -8.76 -13.09 -5.76
N TYR A 67 -9.70 -12.77 -6.63
CA TYR A 67 -9.55 -12.97 -8.07
C TYR A 67 -8.56 -11.97 -8.67
N ARG A 68 -7.70 -12.46 -9.56
CA ARG A 68 -6.77 -11.64 -10.35
C ARG A 68 -7.45 -11.21 -11.66
N ASP A 69 -7.09 -10.03 -12.13
CA ASP A 69 -7.27 -9.68 -13.53
C ASP A 69 -6.06 -10.21 -14.30
N THR A 70 -6.29 -11.20 -15.13
CA THR A 70 -5.22 -11.87 -15.90
C THR A 70 -5.22 -11.49 -17.39
N ARG A 71 -6.06 -10.53 -17.79
CA ARG A 71 -6.19 -10.13 -19.21
C ARG A 71 -4.86 -9.65 -19.80
N PHE A 72 -4.12 -8.88 -19.02
CA PHE A 72 -2.86 -8.24 -19.44
C PHE A 72 -1.62 -8.79 -18.70
N SER A 73 -1.73 -9.96 -18.07
CA SER A 73 -0.63 -10.58 -17.29
C SER A 73 -0.16 -11.85 -18.00
N ASP A 74 1.15 -12.07 -18.06
CA ASP A 74 1.74 -13.33 -18.55
C ASP A 74 1.42 -14.49 -17.60
N ASP A 75 1.38 -14.22 -16.30
CA ASP A 75 0.94 -15.21 -15.30
C ASP A 75 -0.59 -15.31 -15.29
N LYS A 76 -1.10 -16.40 -15.85
CA LYS A 76 -2.54 -16.69 -15.98
C LYS A 76 -3.17 -17.34 -14.74
N LYS A 77 -2.45 -17.45 -13.62
CA LYS A 77 -3.03 -17.91 -12.34
C LYS A 77 -4.22 -17.04 -11.95
N PRO A 78 -5.42 -17.62 -11.75
CA PRO A 78 -6.65 -16.85 -11.61
C PRO A 78 -6.84 -16.19 -10.24
N LEU A 79 -6.06 -16.59 -9.22
CA LEU A 79 -6.25 -16.15 -7.85
C LEU A 79 -4.96 -15.55 -7.28
N LYS A 80 -5.11 -14.57 -6.40
CA LYS A 80 -4.02 -14.07 -5.56
C LYS A 80 -3.69 -15.10 -4.50
N THR A 81 -2.40 -15.25 -4.19
CA THR A 81 -1.93 -16.20 -3.17
C THR A 81 -1.76 -15.56 -1.78
N HIS A 82 -2.23 -14.32 -1.65
CA HIS A 82 -2.20 -13.54 -0.42
C HIS A 82 -3.54 -12.83 -0.22
N ALA A 83 -3.85 -12.47 0.99
CA ALA A 83 -4.93 -11.57 1.36
C ALA A 83 -4.34 -10.20 1.72
N ALA A 84 -4.90 -9.13 1.17
CA ALA A 84 -4.33 -7.80 1.33
C ALA A 84 -5.40 -6.72 1.59
N ALA A 85 -4.97 -5.63 2.23
CA ALA A 85 -5.76 -4.43 2.42
C ALA A 85 -4.91 -3.18 2.17
N VAL A 86 -5.55 -2.14 1.62
CA VAL A 86 -4.97 -0.82 1.40
C VAL A 86 -5.86 0.25 2.02
N PHE A 87 -5.25 1.25 2.62
CA PHE A 87 -5.92 2.36 3.29
C PHE A 87 -5.46 3.66 2.64
N ARG A 88 -6.34 4.29 1.87
CA ARG A 88 -6.05 5.48 1.06
C ARG A 88 -6.65 6.73 1.67
N SER A 89 -6.12 7.88 1.26
CA SER A 89 -6.69 9.17 1.61
C SER A 89 -8.14 9.29 1.11
N ARG A 90 -9.02 9.85 1.97
CA ARG A 90 -10.39 10.23 1.59
C ARG A 90 -10.47 11.51 0.78
N HIS A 91 -9.39 12.28 0.75
CA HIS A 91 -9.29 13.58 0.10
C HIS A 91 -8.76 13.50 -1.33
N LEU A 92 -8.39 12.30 -1.79
CA LEU A 92 -7.88 12.06 -3.13
C LEU A 92 -8.74 11.04 -3.88
N PRO A 93 -8.94 11.21 -5.20
CA PRO A 93 -9.60 10.21 -6.01
C PRO A 93 -8.79 8.90 -6.06
N LYS A 94 -9.48 7.77 -6.19
CA LYS A 94 -8.80 6.48 -6.36
C LYS A 94 -8.21 6.38 -7.79
N PRO A 95 -7.01 5.86 -7.93
CA PRO A 95 -6.12 5.21 -6.96
C PRO A 95 -5.03 6.12 -6.39
N GLN A 96 -5.14 7.43 -6.53
CA GLN A 96 -4.12 8.43 -6.28
C GLN A 96 -3.63 8.47 -4.82
N GLY A 97 -2.40 8.97 -4.67
CA GLY A 97 -1.78 9.31 -3.40
C GLY A 97 -1.15 8.13 -2.65
N ALA A 98 -0.51 8.49 -1.56
CA ALA A 98 0.09 7.55 -0.62
C ALA A 98 -0.97 6.95 0.32
N GLY A 99 -0.70 5.73 0.78
CA GLY A 99 -1.55 5.02 1.73
C GLY A 99 -0.79 4.01 2.56
N LEU A 100 -1.50 3.35 3.46
CA LEU A 100 -1.00 2.23 4.24
C LEU A 100 -1.44 0.91 3.61
N TYR A 101 -0.65 -0.13 3.78
CA TYR A 101 -0.91 -1.43 3.16
C TYR A 101 -0.40 -2.56 4.03
N PHE A 102 -1.13 -3.66 4.09
CA PHE A 102 -0.59 -4.93 4.58
C PHE A 102 -1.11 -6.10 3.77
N GLU A 103 -0.34 -7.18 3.76
CA GLU A 103 -0.74 -8.43 3.16
C GLU A 103 -0.25 -9.63 3.97
N VAL A 104 -1.03 -10.72 3.91
CA VAL A 104 -0.74 -11.99 4.55
C VAL A 104 -0.71 -13.08 3.48
N ALA A 105 0.38 -13.80 3.40
CA ALA A 105 0.60 -14.93 2.49
C ALA A 105 0.89 -16.22 3.25
N GLY A 106 1.05 -17.33 2.54
CA GLY A 106 1.39 -18.61 3.13
C GLY A 106 2.78 -18.68 3.77
N GLY A 107 3.74 -17.86 3.29
CA GLY A 107 5.13 -17.84 3.78
C GLY A 107 5.53 -16.58 4.54
N TRP A 108 4.77 -15.49 4.42
CA TRP A 108 5.18 -14.18 4.92
C TRP A 108 3.99 -13.26 5.23
N VAL A 109 4.26 -12.19 5.96
CA VAL A 109 3.41 -11.01 6.16
C VAL A 109 4.23 -9.80 5.73
N TRP A 110 3.66 -8.92 4.92
CA TRP A 110 4.27 -7.64 4.61
C TRP A 110 3.42 -6.49 5.15
N ILE A 111 4.04 -5.50 5.76
CA ILE A 111 3.38 -4.33 6.33
C ILE A 111 4.17 -3.10 5.91
N GLY A 112 3.50 -2.12 5.32
CA GLY A 112 4.15 -0.91 4.86
C GLY A 112 3.18 0.18 4.44
N GLY A 113 3.69 1.18 3.73
CA GLY A 113 2.90 2.29 3.21
C GLY A 113 3.78 3.34 2.54
N GLY A 114 3.12 4.25 1.85
CA GLY A 114 3.73 5.27 1.02
C GLY A 114 3.06 5.33 -0.35
N MET A 115 3.80 5.81 -1.35
CA MET A 115 3.33 5.96 -2.72
C MET A 115 4.06 4.95 -3.61
N TRP A 116 3.33 3.89 -4.00
CA TRP A 116 3.94 2.75 -4.72
C TRP A 116 4.17 3.03 -6.20
N ARG A 117 3.23 3.63 -6.89
CA ARG A 117 3.31 3.97 -8.33
C ARG A 117 2.59 5.27 -8.59
N PRO A 118 3.23 6.41 -8.29
CA PRO A 118 2.67 7.69 -8.66
C PRO A 118 2.54 7.77 -10.20
N GLU A 119 1.41 8.26 -10.66
CA GLU A 119 1.25 8.64 -12.06
C GLU A 119 2.18 9.83 -12.39
N PRO A 120 2.57 10.01 -13.67
CA PRO A 120 3.49 11.07 -14.03
C PRO A 120 3.12 12.47 -13.51
N PRO A 121 1.85 12.92 -13.52
CA PRO A 121 1.46 14.20 -12.94
C PRO A 121 1.61 14.28 -11.42
N GLU A 122 1.37 13.16 -10.70
CA GLU A 122 1.59 13.07 -9.26
C GLU A 122 3.08 13.15 -8.94
N LEU A 123 3.91 12.44 -9.72
CA LEU A 123 5.35 12.43 -9.53
C LEU A 123 5.99 13.80 -9.77
N VAL A 124 5.48 14.57 -10.74
CA VAL A 124 5.92 15.96 -10.98
C VAL A 124 5.58 16.81 -9.76
N CYS A 125 4.31 16.84 -9.36
CA CYS A 125 3.83 17.60 -8.21
C CYS A 125 4.62 17.25 -6.91
N LEU A 126 4.87 15.96 -6.70
CA LEU A 126 5.62 15.49 -5.54
C LEU A 126 7.09 15.94 -5.58
N ARG A 127 7.73 15.95 -6.75
CA ARG A 127 9.12 16.41 -6.89
C ARG A 127 9.28 17.90 -6.66
N GLU A 128 8.32 18.71 -7.10
CA GLU A 128 8.26 20.14 -6.81
C GLU A 128 8.20 20.34 -5.29
N HIS A 129 7.26 19.70 -4.62
CA HIS A 129 7.14 19.74 -3.16
C HIS A 129 8.41 19.27 -2.44
N ILE A 130 9.01 18.15 -2.86
CA ILE A 130 10.26 17.64 -2.28
C ILE A 130 11.42 18.64 -2.50
N ALA A 131 11.52 19.28 -3.64
CA ALA A 131 12.58 20.25 -3.88
C ALA A 131 12.49 21.42 -2.90
N ASP A 132 11.28 21.91 -2.65
CA ASP A 132 11.05 23.07 -1.79
C ASP A 132 11.15 22.71 -0.29
N THR A 133 10.72 21.50 0.10
CA THR A 133 10.58 21.08 1.51
C THR A 133 11.46 19.86 1.86
N TRP A 134 12.56 19.65 1.18
CA TRP A 134 13.43 18.46 1.36
C TRP A 134 13.93 18.22 2.80
N PRO A 135 14.12 19.22 3.67
CA PRO A 135 14.48 18.96 5.06
C PRO A 135 13.43 18.12 5.79
N GLU A 136 12.16 18.30 5.42
CA GLU A 136 11.05 17.61 6.07
C GLU A 136 11.05 16.09 5.77
N ILE A 137 11.12 15.71 4.49
CA ILE A 137 11.20 14.27 4.13
C ILE A 137 12.48 13.62 4.69
N ARG A 138 13.60 14.37 4.71
CA ARG A 138 14.84 13.91 5.35
C ARG A 138 14.62 13.63 6.83
N ASP A 139 13.98 14.54 7.54
CA ASP A 139 13.78 14.44 8.98
C ASP A 139 12.78 13.31 9.31
N ILE A 140 11.71 13.17 8.53
CA ILE A 140 10.76 12.04 8.63
C ILE A 140 11.51 10.70 8.50
N THR A 141 12.31 10.55 7.45
CA THR A 141 13.01 9.28 7.17
C THR A 141 14.18 9.00 8.13
N ARG A 142 14.65 10.00 8.88
CA ARG A 142 15.68 9.86 9.90
C ARG A 142 15.15 9.66 11.32
N THR A 143 13.84 9.74 11.54
CA THR A 143 13.28 9.49 12.87
C THR A 143 13.64 8.09 13.38
N PRO A 144 13.91 7.92 14.69
CA PRO A 144 14.20 6.60 15.27
C PRO A 144 13.09 5.58 15.00
N SER A 145 11.83 6.01 14.99
CA SER A 145 10.67 5.16 14.70
C SER A 145 10.67 4.64 13.27
N PHE A 146 11.05 5.47 12.29
CA PHE A 146 11.17 5.08 10.89
C PHE A 146 12.37 4.14 10.69
N ARG A 147 13.57 4.57 11.10
CA ARG A 147 14.82 3.82 10.91
C ARG A 147 14.81 2.44 11.56
N LYS A 148 14.26 2.33 12.76
CA LYS A 148 14.14 1.03 13.45
C LYS A 148 13.32 0.01 12.65
N ARG A 149 12.34 0.46 11.83
CA ARG A 149 11.42 -0.43 11.12
C ARG A 149 11.78 -0.64 9.66
N PHE A 150 12.30 0.38 9.00
CA PHE A 150 12.44 0.39 7.53
C PHE A 150 13.89 0.57 7.07
N ALA A 151 14.83 0.82 7.98
CA ALA A 151 16.19 1.24 7.71
C ALA A 151 16.25 2.54 6.90
N GLU A 152 15.69 2.57 5.70
CA GLU A 152 15.65 3.71 4.79
C GLU A 152 14.35 3.75 3.98
N LEU A 153 14.15 4.86 3.25
CA LEU A 153 13.08 4.98 2.27
C LEU A 153 13.37 4.04 1.09
N SER A 154 12.35 3.33 0.64
CA SER A 154 12.43 2.36 -0.44
C SER A 154 11.71 2.86 -1.69
N GLY A 155 12.11 2.35 -2.86
CA GLY A 155 11.52 2.64 -4.16
C GLY A 155 12.53 2.56 -5.28
N ASP A 156 12.05 2.41 -6.52
CA ASP A 156 12.88 2.50 -7.70
C ASP A 156 13.45 3.92 -7.83
N THR A 157 14.74 4.01 -8.17
CA THR A 157 15.43 5.29 -8.34
C THR A 157 15.96 5.47 -9.75
N MET A 158 16.07 6.71 -10.18
CA MET A 158 16.77 7.11 -11.39
C MET A 158 18.27 7.22 -11.11
N THR A 159 19.10 6.94 -12.10
CA THR A 159 20.56 7.15 -12.02
C THR A 159 20.92 8.64 -11.92
N ARG A 160 20.15 9.49 -12.60
CA ARG A 160 20.38 10.94 -12.64
C ARG A 160 19.17 11.68 -12.07
N VAL A 161 19.44 12.86 -11.55
CA VAL A 161 18.39 13.80 -11.13
C VAL A 161 17.49 14.13 -12.34
N PRO A 162 16.17 14.22 -12.18
CA PRO A 162 15.25 14.56 -13.27
C PRO A 162 15.57 15.92 -13.91
N ARG A 163 15.16 16.08 -15.18
CA ARG A 163 15.27 17.38 -15.87
C ARG A 163 14.54 18.48 -15.07
N GLY A 164 15.11 19.67 -15.03
CA GLY A 164 14.58 20.82 -14.28
C GLY A 164 15.22 20.99 -12.91
N TYR A 165 15.96 20.00 -12.40
CA TYR A 165 16.68 20.08 -11.12
C TYR A 165 18.18 20.00 -11.33
N ARG A 166 18.93 20.76 -10.52
CA ARG A 166 20.41 20.71 -10.54
C ARG A 166 20.89 19.39 -9.91
N ALA A 167 22.03 18.88 -10.41
CA ALA A 167 22.62 17.65 -9.89
C ALA A 167 23.12 17.76 -8.44
N ASP A 168 23.51 18.98 -8.04
CA ASP A 168 23.96 19.34 -6.70
C ASP A 168 22.83 19.85 -5.78
N HIS A 169 21.56 19.69 -6.19
CA HIS A 169 20.42 20.07 -5.37
C HIS A 169 20.42 19.30 -4.04
N PRO A 170 20.16 19.96 -2.88
CA PRO A 170 20.16 19.27 -1.59
C PRO A 170 19.20 18.08 -1.49
N ALA A 171 18.09 18.12 -2.25
CA ALA A 171 17.12 17.05 -2.35
C ALA A 171 17.46 15.99 -3.40
N ALA A 172 18.64 16.04 -4.06
CA ALA A 172 18.97 15.22 -5.24
C ALA A 172 18.66 13.73 -5.04
N GLU A 173 18.97 13.16 -3.88
CA GLU A 173 18.73 11.75 -3.58
C GLU A 173 17.23 11.43 -3.53
N PHE A 174 16.39 12.30 -2.96
CA PHE A 174 14.94 12.10 -2.94
C PHE A 174 14.29 12.33 -4.31
N LEU A 175 14.79 13.29 -5.09
CA LEU A 175 14.27 13.59 -6.43
C LEU A 175 14.46 12.45 -7.43
N LYS A 176 15.45 11.57 -7.20
CA LYS A 176 15.68 10.38 -8.03
C LYS A 176 14.61 9.30 -7.85
N PHE A 177 13.89 9.27 -6.72
CA PHE A 177 12.87 8.24 -6.50
C PHE A 177 11.72 8.33 -7.51
N ARG A 178 11.23 7.16 -7.91
CA ARG A 178 10.01 6.96 -8.71
C ARG A 178 8.87 6.42 -7.86
N GLN A 179 9.18 5.91 -6.70
CA GLN A 179 8.29 5.34 -5.71
C GLN A 179 8.81 5.76 -4.33
N PHE A 180 7.91 5.96 -3.38
CA PHE A 180 8.27 6.47 -2.05
C PHE A 180 7.53 5.65 -1.00
N TYR A 181 8.15 4.62 -0.46
CA TYR A 181 7.50 3.79 0.54
C TYR A 181 8.47 3.28 1.61
N GLY A 182 7.93 2.89 2.75
CA GLY A 182 8.60 2.09 3.76
C GLY A 182 7.81 0.83 4.01
N GLY A 183 8.50 -0.27 4.28
CA GLY A 183 7.82 -1.51 4.59
C GLY A 183 8.77 -2.58 5.11
N ALA A 184 8.19 -3.57 5.77
CA ALA A 184 8.93 -4.68 6.34
C ALA A 184 8.20 -5.99 6.09
N GLU A 185 8.99 -7.02 5.82
CA GLU A 185 8.53 -8.40 5.72
C GLU A 185 8.76 -9.13 7.05
N PHE A 186 7.79 -9.95 7.44
CA PHE A 186 7.81 -10.75 8.65
C PHE A 186 7.48 -12.21 8.30
N PRO A 187 7.93 -13.18 9.12
CA PRO A 187 7.51 -14.57 8.96
C PRO A 187 5.98 -14.70 9.04
N ALA A 188 5.41 -15.63 8.27
CA ALA A 188 3.95 -15.89 8.25
C ALA A 188 3.37 -16.17 9.66
N ALA A 189 4.17 -16.74 10.56
CA ALA A 189 3.80 -17.00 11.95
C ALA A 189 3.36 -15.74 12.70
N LEU A 190 3.85 -14.55 12.32
CA LEU A 190 3.40 -13.29 12.90
C LEU A 190 1.88 -13.15 12.77
N ALA A 191 1.28 -13.49 11.62
CA ALA A 191 -0.14 -13.28 11.37
C ALA A 191 -1.06 -13.88 12.44
N HIS A 192 -0.72 -15.05 12.98
CA HIS A 192 -1.54 -15.71 14.00
C HIS A 192 -0.99 -15.56 15.43
N SER A 193 -0.01 -14.69 15.63
CA SER A 193 0.54 -14.36 16.95
C SER A 193 -0.21 -13.19 17.62
N ARG A 194 -0.08 -13.05 18.93
CA ARG A 194 -0.58 -11.88 19.66
C ARG A 194 0.13 -10.58 19.27
N ALA A 195 1.33 -10.68 18.68
CA ALA A 195 2.14 -9.54 18.25
C ALA A 195 1.68 -8.95 16.91
N PHE A 196 0.88 -9.65 16.12
CA PHE A 196 0.49 -9.19 14.77
C PHE A 196 -0.13 -7.79 14.80
N TYR A 197 -1.22 -7.62 15.52
CA TYR A 197 -1.94 -6.36 15.52
C TYR A 197 -1.15 -5.19 16.11
N PRO A 198 -0.46 -5.32 17.26
CA PRO A 198 0.45 -4.29 17.75
C PRO A 198 1.56 -3.92 16.78
N THR A 199 2.15 -4.89 16.08
CA THR A 199 3.17 -4.65 15.04
C THR A 199 2.58 -3.88 13.86
N LEU A 200 1.40 -4.26 13.38
CA LEU A 200 0.68 -3.58 12.29
C LEU A 200 0.43 -2.11 12.62
N VAL A 201 -0.17 -1.83 13.79
CA VAL A 201 -0.47 -0.46 14.23
C VAL A 201 0.81 0.36 14.43
N ALA A 202 1.83 -0.22 15.07
CA ALA A 202 3.08 0.49 15.31
C ALA A 202 3.83 0.80 14.00
N THR A 203 3.76 -0.08 13.00
CA THR A 203 4.32 0.13 11.66
C THR A 203 3.58 1.23 10.94
N PHE A 204 2.24 1.21 10.99
CA PHE A 204 1.41 2.24 10.37
C PHE A 204 1.63 3.62 11.01
N LYS A 205 1.68 3.72 12.33
CA LYS A 205 1.99 4.99 13.03
C LYS A 205 3.35 5.56 12.62
N ALA A 206 4.37 4.71 12.43
CA ALA A 206 5.69 5.17 11.99
C ALA A 206 5.70 5.68 10.54
N LEU A 207 4.76 5.22 9.69
CA LEU A 207 4.64 5.65 8.30
C LEU A 207 3.74 6.87 8.10
N MET A 208 2.87 7.20 9.04
CA MET A 208 1.92 8.29 8.87
C MET A 208 2.58 9.64 8.54
N PRO A 209 3.70 10.06 9.15
CA PRO A 209 4.38 11.28 8.73
C PRO A 209 4.76 11.26 7.25
N LEU A 210 5.31 10.15 6.75
CA LEU A 210 5.63 10.01 5.33
C LEU A 210 4.38 10.05 4.44
N VAL A 211 3.32 9.34 4.82
CA VAL A 211 2.06 9.31 4.05
C VAL A 211 1.44 10.71 3.96
N ARG A 212 1.47 11.47 5.05
CA ARG A 212 0.99 12.87 5.07
C ARG A 212 1.80 13.76 4.16
N PHE A 213 3.12 13.75 4.31
CA PHE A 213 4.04 14.51 3.47
C PHE A 213 3.81 14.24 1.97
N LEU A 214 3.70 12.97 1.59
CA LEU A 214 3.49 12.58 0.19
C LEU A 214 2.10 12.98 -0.36
N ASN A 215 1.09 13.07 0.50
CA ASN A 215 -0.27 13.44 0.10
C ASN A 215 -0.52 14.95 0.10
N GLU A 216 0.24 15.73 0.86
CA GLU A 216 0.03 17.17 1.05
C GLU A 216 -0.11 17.93 -0.28
N PRO A 217 0.87 17.89 -1.20
CA PRO A 217 0.80 18.66 -2.45
C PRO A 217 -0.33 18.17 -3.37
N LEU A 218 -0.71 16.90 -3.28
CA LEU A 218 -1.80 16.34 -4.08
C LEU A 218 -3.17 16.79 -3.57
N VAL A 219 -3.34 16.84 -2.25
CA VAL A 219 -4.58 17.32 -1.61
C VAL A 219 -4.76 18.82 -1.85
N GLU A 220 -3.71 19.62 -1.74
CA GLU A 220 -3.73 21.04 -2.06
C GLU A 220 -4.14 21.28 -3.51
N ARG A 221 -3.52 20.57 -4.45
CA ARG A 221 -3.85 20.64 -5.87
C ARG A 221 -5.30 20.20 -6.17
N ALA A 222 -5.78 19.14 -5.53
CA ALA A 222 -7.16 18.70 -5.67
C ALA A 222 -8.15 19.72 -5.15
N SER A 223 -7.84 20.36 -4.02
CA SER A 223 -8.67 21.40 -3.40
C SER A 223 -8.70 22.68 -4.27
N ALA A 224 -7.58 23.08 -4.86
CA ALA A 224 -7.50 24.20 -5.78
C ALA A 224 -8.18 23.92 -7.14
N GLY A 225 -8.20 22.64 -7.56
CA GLY A 225 -8.79 22.18 -8.82
C GLY A 225 -10.30 21.90 -8.76
N THR A 226 -10.94 21.98 -7.59
CA THR A 226 -12.41 21.80 -7.45
C THR A 226 -13.22 22.87 -8.20
N GLY A 227 -12.57 23.89 -8.78
CA GLY A 227 -13.13 24.85 -9.74
C GLY A 227 -12.96 24.46 -11.22
N ARG A 228 -12.26 23.37 -11.54
CA ARG A 228 -12.08 22.88 -12.92
C ARG A 228 -12.24 21.35 -12.96
N GLN A 229 -13.34 20.91 -13.50
CA GLN A 229 -13.60 19.50 -13.79
C GLN A 229 -12.48 18.89 -14.64
N MET A 230 -11.72 17.95 -14.07
CA MET A 230 -10.97 16.97 -14.87
C MET A 230 -11.52 15.58 -14.58
N ARG A 231 -12.41 15.13 -15.47
CA ARG A 231 -12.74 13.72 -15.65
C ARG A 231 -11.75 13.16 -16.70
N GLU A 232 -10.74 12.47 -16.26
CA GLU A 232 -10.08 11.45 -17.07
C GLU A 232 -10.14 10.13 -16.29
N GLU A 233 -10.82 9.14 -16.85
CA GLU A 233 -10.89 7.77 -16.32
C GLU A 233 -9.52 7.11 -16.49
N ILE A 234 -8.83 6.88 -15.39
CA ILE A 234 -7.61 6.07 -15.37
C ILE A 234 -8.02 4.60 -15.37
N PRO A 235 -7.59 3.78 -16.33
CA PRO A 235 -7.97 2.37 -16.39
C PRO A 235 -7.47 1.59 -15.16
N ALA A 236 -8.40 0.82 -14.56
CA ALA A 236 -8.23 0.07 -13.29
C ALA A 236 -7.15 -1.04 -13.31
N ASN A 237 -6.47 -1.28 -14.44
CA ASN A 237 -5.60 -2.42 -14.70
C ASN A 237 -4.10 -2.17 -14.47
N GLN A 238 -3.69 -0.97 -14.02
CA GLN A 238 -2.27 -0.63 -13.83
C GLN A 238 -1.73 -0.77 -12.40
N LEU A 239 -2.52 -1.24 -11.46
CA LEU A 239 -2.09 -1.35 -10.07
C LEU A 239 -1.58 -2.76 -9.76
N ILE A 240 -0.33 -2.84 -9.42
CA ILE A 240 0.32 -4.06 -8.92
C ILE A 240 0.69 -3.92 -7.45
N ASP A 241 0.79 -5.05 -6.75
CA ASP A 241 1.28 -5.09 -5.37
C ASP A 241 2.79 -4.79 -5.30
N VAL A 242 3.33 -4.69 -4.09
CA VAL A 242 4.75 -4.38 -3.83
C VAL A 242 5.75 -5.37 -4.44
N ARG A 243 5.28 -6.48 -5.00
CA ARG A 243 6.09 -7.49 -5.69
C ARG A 243 5.85 -7.50 -7.22
N GLY A 244 5.28 -6.43 -7.77
CA GLY A 244 5.10 -6.27 -9.22
C GLY A 244 3.86 -6.97 -9.79
N ARG A 245 2.91 -7.42 -8.96
CA ARG A 245 1.70 -8.14 -9.39
C ARG A 245 0.52 -7.19 -9.55
N ALA A 246 -0.28 -7.37 -10.62
CA ALA A 246 -1.43 -6.52 -10.89
C ALA A 246 -2.44 -6.49 -9.72
N LEU A 247 -2.76 -5.29 -9.24
CA LEU A 247 -3.80 -5.04 -8.23
C LEU A 247 -5.12 -4.78 -8.97
N ALA A 248 -6.11 -5.63 -8.77
CA ALA A 248 -7.43 -5.40 -9.33
C ALA A 248 -8.34 -4.75 -8.28
N PHE A 249 -8.85 -3.55 -8.58
CA PHE A 249 -9.86 -2.87 -7.76
C PHE A 249 -11.27 -3.38 -8.08
N ARG A 250 -12.18 -3.28 -7.10
CA ARG A 250 -13.61 -3.37 -7.33
C ARG A 250 -14.12 -1.97 -7.69
N ASP A 251 -14.98 -1.94 -8.71
CA ASP A 251 -15.97 -0.89 -8.90
C ASP A 251 -17.03 -0.98 -7.79
#